data_a24b1e045d245d9372c8ee244d39c9db
#
_entry.id   a24b1e045d245d9372c8ee244d39c9db
#
_cell.length_a   1.000
_cell.length_b   1.000
_cell.length_c   1.000
_cell.angle_alpha   90.00
_cell.angle_beta   90.00
_cell.angle_gamma   90.00
#
_symmetry.space_group_name_H-M   'P 1'
#
loop_
_entity.id
_entity.type
_entity.pdbx_description
1 polymer ?
#
loop_
_entity_poly.entity_id
_entity_poly.type
_entity_poly.pdbx_seq_one_letter_code
_entity_poly.pdbx_strand_id
1 'polypeptide(L)'
;MSDKVTEVTKDILPDQDIDCIVYGCTSGTIAAGYNSIEQKVKAAKPMADVTTPSTAAIKALKKMKIKKISIFTPYSKILNDEVLKYFKSEGFEITSNSYFDIEADYDIGKVDQNYLYDVLSKIDLKGAEALFVSCTALPVLPIIDKLEKKLNTTVLSSNQALIWDTLVNIKKNNSVKGFGKLFHANK
;
A
#
# COMPACT_ATOMS: atom_id res chain seq x y z
N MET A 1 -4.00 -18.14 0.81
CA MET A 1 -2.73 -17.37 0.86
C MET A 1 -2.25 -17.12 2.29
N SER A 2 -3.10 -16.64 3.20
CA SER A 2 -2.70 -16.39 4.60
C SER A 2 -2.39 -17.66 5.41
N ASP A 3 -2.87 -18.84 5.02
CA ASP A 3 -2.71 -20.08 5.80
C ASP A 3 -1.27 -20.61 5.85
N LYS A 4 -0.47 -20.30 4.84
CA LYS A 4 0.93 -20.70 4.76
C LYS A 4 1.92 -19.65 5.31
N VAL A 5 1.46 -18.55 5.87
CA VAL A 5 2.35 -17.45 6.32
C VAL A 5 3.37 -17.94 7.34
N THR A 6 2.96 -18.71 8.34
CA THR A 6 3.89 -19.23 9.36
C THR A 6 4.95 -20.15 8.75
N GLU A 7 4.54 -21.05 7.86
CA GLU A 7 5.43 -22.00 7.18
C GLU A 7 6.47 -21.25 6.35
N VAL A 8 6.02 -20.37 5.45
CA VAL A 8 6.91 -19.57 4.59
C VAL A 8 7.82 -18.67 5.43
N THR A 9 7.33 -18.10 6.53
CA THR A 9 8.13 -17.21 7.39
C THR A 9 9.27 -17.98 8.08
N LYS A 10 9.10 -19.26 8.43
CA LYS A 10 10.17 -20.11 9.00
C LYS A 10 11.34 -20.27 8.02
N ASP A 11 11.04 -20.33 6.72
CA ASP A 11 12.04 -20.53 5.69
C ASP A 11 12.82 -19.26 5.32
N ILE A 12 12.36 -18.09 5.80
CA ILE A 12 13.08 -16.83 5.59
C ILE A 12 14.23 -16.74 6.59
N LEU A 13 15.48 -16.84 6.09
CA LEU A 13 16.70 -16.81 6.89
C LEU A 13 16.56 -17.68 8.15
N PRO A 14 16.53 -19.03 8.02
CA PRO A 14 16.40 -19.91 9.17
C PRO A 14 17.46 -19.61 10.23
N ASP A 15 17.10 -19.73 11.50
CA ASP A 15 17.98 -19.53 12.66
C ASP A 15 18.62 -18.13 12.79
N GLN A 16 18.14 -17.14 12.02
CA GLN A 16 18.58 -15.75 12.11
C GLN A 16 17.45 -14.82 12.59
N ASP A 17 17.84 -13.81 13.35
CA ASP A 17 16.93 -12.72 13.70
C ASP A 17 16.69 -11.81 12.49
N ILE A 18 15.46 -11.36 12.37
CA ILE A 18 15.01 -10.45 11.30
C ILE A 18 14.32 -9.27 11.94
N ASP A 19 14.72 -8.05 11.56
CA ASP A 19 14.13 -6.82 12.12
C ASP A 19 12.67 -6.63 11.70
N CYS A 20 12.32 -6.94 10.44
CA CYS A 20 10.98 -6.72 9.91
C CYS A 20 10.61 -7.76 8.83
N ILE A 21 9.43 -8.31 8.95
CA ILE A 21 8.80 -9.17 7.92
C ILE A 21 7.70 -8.39 7.21
N VAL A 22 7.71 -8.47 5.89
CA VAL A 22 6.77 -7.80 5.02
C VAL A 22 5.79 -8.80 4.41
N TYR A 23 4.49 -8.65 4.68
CA TYR A 23 3.45 -9.38 3.95
C TYR A 23 2.95 -8.51 2.79
N GLY A 24 3.43 -8.77 1.59
CA GLY A 24 3.32 -7.89 0.41
C GLY A 24 1.97 -7.95 -0.34
N CYS A 25 0.83 -8.18 0.32
CA CYS A 25 -0.47 -8.24 -0.36
C CYS A 25 -1.50 -7.29 0.28
N THR A 26 -1.96 -6.28 -0.49
CA THR A 26 -2.91 -5.27 -0.01
C THR A 26 -4.28 -5.87 0.27
N SER A 27 -4.88 -6.51 -0.72
CA SER A 27 -6.20 -7.15 -0.61
C SER A 27 -6.18 -8.34 0.35
N GLY A 28 -5.10 -9.12 0.33
CA GLY A 28 -4.92 -10.23 1.28
C GLY A 28 -4.84 -9.78 2.72
N THR A 29 -4.27 -8.59 3.00
CA THR A 29 -4.29 -8.01 4.36
C THR A 29 -5.70 -7.61 4.79
N ILE A 30 -6.48 -7.00 3.90
CA ILE A 30 -7.85 -6.58 4.18
C ILE A 30 -8.74 -7.82 4.45
N ALA A 31 -8.60 -8.85 3.63
CA ALA A 31 -9.39 -10.07 3.75
C ALA A 31 -9.05 -10.91 4.99
N ALA A 32 -7.75 -11.06 5.33
CA ALA A 32 -7.32 -11.90 6.45
C ALA A 32 -7.30 -11.15 7.79
N GLY A 33 -7.23 -9.82 7.76
CA GLY A 33 -6.98 -8.96 8.91
C GLY A 33 -5.50 -8.95 9.33
N TYR A 34 -4.98 -7.75 9.65
CA TYR A 34 -3.59 -7.55 10.06
C TYR A 34 -3.19 -8.42 11.26
N ASN A 35 -4.02 -8.46 12.31
CA ASN A 35 -3.72 -9.21 13.54
C ASN A 35 -3.50 -10.71 13.26
N SER A 36 -4.28 -11.30 12.36
CA SER A 36 -4.11 -12.70 11.94
C SER A 36 -2.77 -12.93 11.24
N ILE A 37 -2.36 -12.00 10.36
CA ILE A 37 -1.08 -12.08 9.66
C ILE A 37 0.07 -11.92 10.66
N GLU A 38 0.00 -10.91 11.53
CA GLU A 38 1.00 -10.64 12.54
C GLU A 38 1.22 -11.85 13.47
N GLN A 39 0.16 -12.44 14.00
CA GLN A 39 0.24 -13.64 14.84
C GLN A 39 0.95 -14.80 14.13
N LYS A 40 0.64 -15.03 12.85
CA LYS A 40 1.28 -16.08 12.04
C LYS A 40 2.76 -15.82 11.79
N VAL A 41 3.15 -14.58 11.54
CA VAL A 41 4.56 -14.18 11.40
C VAL A 41 5.29 -14.33 12.72
N LYS A 42 4.72 -13.82 13.81
CA LYS A 42 5.29 -13.89 15.17
C LYS A 42 5.46 -15.33 15.67
N ALA A 43 4.61 -16.25 15.24
CA ALA A 43 4.76 -17.68 15.55
C ALA A 43 6.05 -18.30 14.97
N ALA A 44 6.60 -17.71 13.91
CA ALA A 44 7.85 -18.17 13.26
C ALA A 44 9.05 -17.28 13.59
N LYS A 45 8.84 -15.96 13.69
CA LYS A 45 9.86 -14.94 13.96
C LYS A 45 9.34 -13.98 15.06
N PRO A 46 9.41 -14.35 16.34
CA PRO A 46 8.76 -13.62 17.43
C PRO A 46 9.23 -12.17 17.59
N MET A 47 10.50 -11.89 17.26
CA MET A 47 11.12 -10.57 17.44
C MET A 47 10.93 -9.65 16.22
N ALA A 48 10.53 -10.19 15.06
CA ALA A 48 10.38 -9.38 13.85
C ALA A 48 9.20 -8.42 13.94
N ASP A 49 9.37 -7.17 13.57
CA ASP A 49 8.24 -6.28 13.26
C ASP A 49 7.49 -6.80 12.04
N VAL A 50 6.21 -6.46 11.95
CA VAL A 50 5.37 -6.89 10.81
C VAL A 50 4.74 -5.68 10.15
N THR A 51 4.87 -5.59 8.83
CA THR A 51 4.20 -4.56 8.06
C THR A 51 3.45 -5.14 6.86
N THR A 52 2.37 -4.47 6.48
CA THR A 52 1.53 -4.83 5.34
C THR A 52 1.15 -3.58 4.56
N PRO A 53 0.85 -3.67 3.25
CA PRO A 53 0.58 -2.48 2.44
C PRO A 53 -0.62 -1.65 2.94
N SER A 54 -1.68 -2.32 3.40
CA SER A 54 -2.90 -1.63 3.86
C SER A 54 -2.66 -0.87 5.17
N THR A 55 -2.02 -1.52 6.17
CA THR A 55 -1.72 -0.87 7.46
C THR A 55 -0.66 0.22 7.30
N ALA A 56 0.34 0.00 6.46
CA ALA A 56 1.35 1.00 6.12
C ALA A 56 0.72 2.24 5.47
N ALA A 57 -0.23 2.06 4.53
CA ALA A 57 -0.94 3.17 3.91
C ALA A 57 -1.74 3.99 4.94
N ILE A 58 -2.43 3.31 5.88
CA ILE A 58 -3.14 3.98 6.98
C ILE A 58 -2.18 4.80 7.84
N LYS A 59 -1.06 4.20 8.26
CA LYS A 59 -0.02 4.89 9.05
C LYS A 59 0.54 6.12 8.31
N ALA A 60 0.85 5.96 7.02
CA ALA A 60 1.38 7.04 6.18
C ALA A 60 0.38 8.20 6.06
N LEU A 61 -0.87 7.93 5.74
CA LEU A 61 -1.94 8.93 5.64
C LEU A 61 -2.15 9.67 6.97
N LYS A 62 -2.22 8.94 8.10
CA LYS A 62 -2.33 9.52 9.44
C LYS A 62 -1.11 10.39 9.79
N LYS A 63 0.12 9.93 9.47
CA LYS A 63 1.36 10.71 9.66
C LYS A 63 1.35 12.02 8.87
N MET A 64 0.84 11.99 7.65
CA MET A 64 0.69 13.17 6.79
C MET A 64 -0.53 14.04 7.13
N LYS A 65 -1.32 13.66 8.16
CA LYS A 65 -2.55 14.34 8.60
C LYS A 65 -3.63 14.43 7.50
N ILE A 66 -3.62 13.49 6.57
CA ILE A 66 -4.60 13.39 5.48
C ILE A 66 -5.86 12.72 6.01
N LYS A 67 -7.03 13.25 5.66
CA LYS A 67 -8.35 12.71 6.05
C LYS A 67 -9.23 12.39 4.86
N LYS A 68 -9.09 13.14 3.75
CA LYS A 68 -9.88 12.99 2.53
C LYS A 68 -9.03 12.35 1.43
N ILE A 69 -9.46 11.21 0.93
CA ILE A 69 -8.69 10.46 -0.07
C ILE A 69 -9.55 10.07 -1.27
N SER A 70 -8.95 10.11 -2.45
CA SER A 70 -9.42 9.38 -3.61
C SER A 70 -8.71 8.04 -3.66
N ILE A 71 -9.41 6.96 -4.04
CA ILE A 71 -8.83 5.62 -4.12
C ILE A 71 -8.91 5.13 -5.55
N PHE A 72 -7.80 4.61 -6.05
CA PHE A 72 -7.73 3.84 -7.28
C PHE A 72 -7.30 2.41 -6.99
N THR A 73 -8.02 1.43 -7.56
CA THR A 73 -7.65 0.01 -7.46
C THR A 73 -7.65 -0.66 -8.83
N PRO A 74 -6.85 -1.71 -9.06
CA PRO A 74 -6.98 -2.50 -10.28
C PRO A 74 -8.05 -3.57 -10.20
N TYR A 75 -8.61 -3.85 -9.02
CA TYR A 75 -9.40 -5.01 -8.68
C TYR A 75 -10.81 -5.02 -9.30
N SER A 76 -11.46 -6.18 -9.21
CA SER A 76 -12.90 -6.32 -9.48
C SER A 76 -13.72 -5.40 -8.57
N LYS A 77 -14.96 -5.09 -9.00
CA LYS A 77 -15.85 -4.23 -8.22
C LYS A 77 -16.03 -4.70 -6.79
N ILE A 78 -16.20 -6.00 -6.57
CA ILE A 78 -16.39 -6.58 -5.22
C ILE A 78 -15.19 -6.28 -4.34
N LEU A 79 -13.97 -6.55 -4.79
CA LEU A 79 -12.77 -6.33 -4.03
C LEU A 79 -12.45 -4.84 -3.87
N ASN A 80 -12.76 -4.01 -4.87
CA ASN A 80 -12.70 -2.56 -4.76
C ASN A 80 -13.58 -2.06 -3.61
N ASP A 81 -14.84 -2.51 -3.53
CA ASP A 81 -15.77 -2.11 -2.49
C ASP A 81 -15.27 -2.51 -1.07
N GLU A 82 -14.62 -3.67 -0.92
CA GLU A 82 -13.98 -4.06 0.34
C GLU A 82 -12.80 -3.14 0.71
N VAL A 83 -12.00 -2.71 -0.26
CA VAL A 83 -10.94 -1.71 -0.02
C VAL A 83 -11.53 -0.40 0.48
N LEU A 84 -12.58 0.11 -0.18
CA LEU A 84 -13.25 1.35 0.24
C LEU A 84 -13.82 1.23 1.66
N LYS A 85 -14.48 0.11 1.97
CA LYS A 85 -15.02 -0.18 3.30
C LYS A 85 -13.92 -0.19 4.37
N TYR A 86 -12.78 -0.81 4.07
CA TYR A 86 -11.64 -0.85 4.99
C TYR A 86 -11.11 0.57 5.30
N PHE A 87 -10.86 1.41 4.28
CA PHE A 87 -10.39 2.77 4.54
C PHE A 87 -11.42 3.65 5.26
N LYS A 88 -12.72 3.48 4.96
CA LYS A 88 -13.81 4.14 5.71
C LYS A 88 -13.82 3.72 7.19
N SER A 89 -13.65 2.44 7.49
CA SER A 89 -13.61 1.95 8.89
C SER A 89 -12.39 2.48 9.66
N GLU A 90 -11.31 2.85 8.96
CA GLU A 90 -10.13 3.49 9.53
C GLU A 90 -10.25 5.02 9.70
N GLY A 91 -11.42 5.58 9.37
CA GLY A 91 -11.78 6.98 9.60
C GLY A 91 -11.46 7.92 8.44
N PHE A 92 -11.24 7.41 7.22
CA PHE A 92 -11.00 8.25 6.05
C PHE A 92 -12.31 8.56 5.31
N GLU A 93 -12.43 9.80 4.85
CA GLU A 93 -13.45 10.21 3.89
C GLU A 93 -12.99 9.87 2.47
N ILE A 94 -13.78 9.06 1.76
CA ILE A 94 -13.50 8.72 0.36
C ILE A 94 -14.27 9.69 -0.53
N THR A 95 -13.56 10.61 -1.17
CA THR A 95 -14.18 11.65 -2.02
C THR A 95 -14.50 11.15 -3.41
N SER A 96 -13.68 10.26 -3.96
CA SER A 96 -13.90 9.60 -5.24
C SER A 96 -13.19 8.24 -5.29
N ASN A 97 -13.66 7.37 -6.20
CA ASN A 97 -12.96 6.14 -6.48
C ASN A 97 -13.06 5.75 -7.95
N SER A 98 -12.07 5.02 -8.43
CA SER A 98 -12.01 4.43 -9.76
C SER A 98 -11.31 3.07 -9.70
N TYR A 99 -11.62 2.17 -10.62
CA TYR A 99 -11.00 0.85 -10.66
C TYR A 99 -10.93 0.31 -12.09
N PHE A 100 -10.07 -0.70 -12.33
CA PHE A 100 -9.88 -1.31 -13.64
C PHE A 100 -10.74 -2.54 -13.91
N ASP A 101 -11.24 -3.21 -12.88
CA ASP A 101 -11.99 -4.47 -12.97
C ASP A 101 -11.14 -5.65 -13.50
N ILE A 102 -9.89 -5.76 -13.05
CA ILE A 102 -8.97 -6.87 -13.40
C ILE A 102 -9.02 -7.93 -12.29
N GLU A 103 -9.22 -9.19 -12.65
CA GLU A 103 -9.35 -10.29 -11.69
C GLU A 103 -8.00 -10.93 -11.34
N ALA A 104 -7.10 -11.11 -12.31
CA ALA A 104 -5.85 -11.83 -12.09
C ALA A 104 -4.67 -10.91 -11.76
N ASP A 105 -3.96 -11.18 -10.67
CA ASP A 105 -2.76 -10.42 -10.27
C ASP A 105 -1.69 -10.37 -11.37
N TYR A 106 -1.55 -11.44 -12.15
CA TYR A 106 -0.63 -11.49 -13.28
C TYR A 106 -0.95 -10.45 -14.36
N ASP A 107 -2.22 -10.19 -14.62
CA ASP A 107 -2.65 -9.19 -15.62
C ASP A 107 -2.55 -7.78 -15.06
N ILE A 108 -2.74 -7.59 -13.75
CA ILE A 108 -2.46 -6.32 -13.08
C ILE A 108 -0.99 -5.93 -13.26
N GLY A 109 -0.07 -6.87 -13.11
CA GLY A 109 1.37 -6.63 -13.29
C GLY A 109 1.79 -6.28 -14.71
N LYS A 110 0.94 -6.58 -15.71
CA LYS A 110 1.18 -6.25 -17.13
C LYS A 110 0.64 -4.88 -17.56
N VAL A 111 -0.06 -4.17 -16.68
CA VAL A 111 -0.57 -2.83 -17.00
C VAL A 111 0.59 -1.94 -17.41
N ASP A 112 0.52 -1.40 -18.64
CA ASP A 112 1.56 -0.49 -19.15
C ASP A 112 1.66 0.76 -18.28
N GLN A 113 2.88 1.15 -17.97
CA GLN A 113 3.15 2.26 -17.04
C GLN A 113 2.71 3.62 -17.59
N ASN A 114 2.82 3.85 -18.92
CA ASN A 114 2.39 5.10 -19.54
C ASN A 114 0.87 5.16 -19.58
N TYR A 115 0.21 4.04 -19.91
CA TYR A 115 -1.24 3.93 -19.84
C TYR A 115 -1.74 4.20 -18.41
N LEU A 116 -1.11 3.60 -17.40
CA LEU A 116 -1.44 3.84 -15.99
C LEU A 116 -1.30 5.32 -15.61
N TYR A 117 -0.20 5.96 -16.05
CA TYR A 117 -0.01 7.39 -15.85
C TYR A 117 -1.12 8.21 -16.51
N ASP A 118 -1.49 7.91 -17.75
CA ASP A 118 -2.53 8.63 -18.49
C ASP A 118 -3.89 8.52 -17.81
N VAL A 119 -4.23 7.34 -17.29
CA VAL A 119 -5.47 7.12 -16.53
C VAL A 119 -5.44 7.89 -15.20
N LEU A 120 -4.40 7.68 -14.39
CA LEU A 120 -4.31 8.27 -13.04
C LEU A 120 -4.22 9.80 -13.11
N SER A 121 -3.56 10.36 -14.11
CA SER A 121 -3.41 11.82 -14.28
C SER A 121 -4.70 12.56 -14.62
N LYS A 122 -5.76 11.83 -14.98
CA LYS A 122 -7.08 12.38 -15.34
C LYS A 122 -8.16 12.11 -14.30
N ILE A 123 -7.81 11.47 -13.17
CA ILE A 123 -8.78 11.18 -12.10
C ILE A 123 -9.31 12.50 -11.52
N ASP A 124 -10.64 12.60 -11.42
CA ASP A 124 -11.27 13.67 -10.64
C ASP A 124 -11.19 13.32 -9.16
N LEU A 125 -10.35 14.04 -8.45
CA LEU A 125 -10.08 13.83 -7.02
C LEU A 125 -11.22 14.31 -6.10
N LYS A 126 -12.14 15.13 -6.60
CA LYS A 126 -13.27 15.69 -5.84
C LYS A 126 -12.87 16.28 -4.48
N GLY A 127 -11.75 17.00 -4.46
CA GLY A 127 -11.23 17.64 -3.25
C GLY A 127 -10.48 16.71 -2.30
N ALA A 128 -10.00 15.53 -2.76
CA ALA A 128 -9.11 14.69 -1.98
C ALA A 128 -7.78 15.38 -1.69
N GLU A 129 -7.26 15.14 -0.50
CA GLU A 129 -5.94 15.58 -0.06
C GLU A 129 -4.83 14.62 -0.54
N ALA A 130 -5.21 13.38 -0.87
CA ALA A 130 -4.33 12.40 -1.50
C ALA A 130 -5.08 11.45 -2.44
N LEU A 131 -4.35 10.93 -3.44
CA LEU A 131 -4.72 9.77 -4.23
C LEU A 131 -4.00 8.54 -3.67
N PHE A 132 -4.73 7.54 -3.21
CA PHE A 132 -4.16 6.24 -2.86
C PHE A 132 -4.34 5.25 -4.02
N VAL A 133 -3.23 4.74 -4.53
CA VAL A 133 -3.19 3.72 -5.59
C VAL A 133 -2.91 2.36 -4.96
N SER A 134 -3.94 1.54 -4.89
CA SER A 134 -3.91 0.21 -4.27
C SER A 134 -3.26 -0.83 -5.19
N CYS A 135 -2.81 -1.94 -4.60
CA CYS A 135 -2.15 -3.09 -5.20
C CYS A 135 -0.62 -2.98 -5.36
N THR A 136 0.07 -3.99 -4.86
CA THR A 136 1.53 -4.11 -4.97
C THR A 136 1.99 -4.58 -6.36
N ALA A 137 1.11 -5.19 -7.16
CA ALA A 137 1.42 -5.60 -8.53
C ALA A 137 1.41 -4.43 -9.54
N LEU A 138 0.69 -3.33 -9.25
CA LEU A 138 0.65 -2.18 -10.17
C LEU A 138 2.01 -1.47 -10.28
N PRO A 139 2.51 -1.19 -11.49
CA PRO A 139 3.81 -0.55 -11.72
C PRO A 139 3.76 0.98 -11.54
N VAL A 140 3.18 1.45 -10.43
CA VAL A 140 2.94 2.88 -10.18
C VAL A 140 4.13 3.61 -9.57
N LEU A 141 5.02 2.91 -8.87
CA LEU A 141 6.10 3.52 -8.09
C LEU A 141 6.97 4.51 -8.89
N PRO A 142 7.43 4.20 -10.13
CA PRO A 142 8.26 5.12 -10.91
C PRO A 142 7.54 6.38 -11.42
N ILE A 143 6.21 6.41 -11.40
CA ILE A 143 5.43 7.55 -11.91
C ILE A 143 4.86 8.45 -10.80
N ILE A 144 5.07 8.12 -9.53
CA ILE A 144 4.50 8.86 -8.38
C ILE A 144 4.88 10.34 -8.43
N ASP A 145 6.16 10.69 -8.60
CA ASP A 145 6.60 12.09 -8.67
C ASP A 145 5.94 12.88 -9.81
N LYS A 146 5.75 12.24 -10.97
CA LYS A 146 5.07 12.86 -12.12
C LYS A 146 3.59 13.07 -11.82
N LEU A 147 2.94 12.09 -11.18
CA LEU A 147 1.54 12.17 -10.80
C LEU A 147 1.31 13.27 -9.75
N GLU A 148 2.15 13.37 -8.72
CA GLU A 148 2.05 14.42 -7.70
C GLU A 148 2.16 15.83 -8.30
N LYS A 149 3.09 16.02 -9.25
CA LYS A 149 3.23 17.28 -9.99
C LYS A 149 2.00 17.56 -10.85
N LYS A 150 1.51 16.55 -11.58
CA LYS A 150 0.36 16.71 -12.49
C LYS A 150 -0.94 17.00 -11.76
N LEU A 151 -1.19 16.28 -10.66
CA LEU A 151 -2.42 16.38 -9.87
C LEU A 151 -2.35 17.49 -8.80
N ASN A 152 -1.17 18.06 -8.57
CA ASN A 152 -0.88 18.98 -7.46
C ASN A 152 -1.37 18.43 -6.09
N THR A 153 -1.25 17.14 -5.90
CA THR A 153 -1.78 16.40 -4.75
C THR A 153 -0.80 15.32 -4.33
N THR A 154 -0.85 14.89 -3.07
CA THR A 154 -0.08 13.73 -2.60
C THR A 154 -0.57 12.46 -3.29
N VAL A 155 0.37 11.63 -3.75
CA VAL A 155 0.06 10.29 -4.29
C VAL A 155 0.77 9.24 -3.44
N LEU A 156 -0.01 8.31 -2.89
CA LEU A 156 0.50 7.16 -2.17
C LEU A 156 0.22 5.88 -2.96
N SER A 157 1.17 4.96 -2.96
CA SER A 157 0.93 3.60 -3.45
C SER A 157 1.15 2.56 -2.36
N SER A 158 0.57 1.38 -2.57
CA SER A 158 0.79 0.22 -1.68
C SER A 158 2.26 -0.08 -1.47
N ASN A 159 3.05 -0.14 -2.54
CA ASN A 159 4.50 -0.41 -2.46
C ASN A 159 5.27 0.70 -1.74
N GLN A 160 4.97 1.98 -2.06
CA GLN A 160 5.62 3.12 -1.43
C GLN A 160 5.37 3.14 0.08
N ALA A 161 4.10 2.97 0.49
CA ALA A 161 3.72 2.94 1.90
C ALA A 161 4.39 1.79 2.65
N LEU A 162 4.42 0.60 2.04
CA LEU A 162 5.05 -0.60 2.59
C LEU A 162 6.54 -0.40 2.83
N ILE A 163 7.28 0.12 1.84
CA ILE A 163 8.71 0.41 1.97
C ILE A 163 8.95 1.48 3.04
N TRP A 164 8.14 2.55 3.05
CA TRP A 164 8.23 3.60 4.04
C TRP A 164 8.04 3.08 5.48
N ASP A 165 7.00 2.27 5.74
CA ASP A 165 6.73 1.70 7.06
C ASP A 165 7.82 0.70 7.48
N THR A 166 8.35 -0.09 6.53
CA THR A 166 9.50 -0.97 6.78
C THR A 166 10.71 -0.16 7.27
N LEU A 167 11.07 0.92 6.56
CA LEU A 167 12.21 1.77 6.95
C LEU A 167 12.00 2.44 8.32
N VAL A 168 10.76 2.82 8.64
CA VAL A 168 10.41 3.36 9.97
C VAL A 168 10.61 2.30 11.06
N ASN A 169 10.10 1.08 10.85
CA ASN A 169 10.19 -0.01 11.81
C ASN A 169 11.66 -0.38 12.11
N ILE A 170 12.50 -0.46 11.10
CA ILE A 170 13.95 -0.75 11.28
C ILE A 170 14.78 0.49 11.62
N LYS A 171 14.14 1.62 11.93
CA LYS A 171 14.78 2.90 12.32
C LYS A 171 15.84 3.39 11.32
N LYS A 172 15.65 3.16 10.04
CA LYS A 172 16.52 3.65 8.97
C LYS A 172 16.03 4.97 8.40
N ASN A 173 16.95 5.71 7.77
CA ASN A 173 16.56 6.92 7.05
C ASN A 173 15.60 6.56 5.91
N ASN A 174 14.43 7.15 5.93
CA ASN A 174 13.37 6.94 4.94
C ASN A 174 13.27 8.09 3.92
N SER A 175 14.25 8.99 3.87
CA SER A 175 14.31 10.03 2.83
C SER A 175 14.86 9.44 1.54
N VAL A 176 13.95 9.13 0.60
CA VAL A 176 14.30 8.58 -0.73
C VAL A 176 13.78 9.55 -1.79
N LYS A 177 14.68 10.08 -2.62
CA LYS A 177 14.30 11.01 -3.71
C LYS A 177 13.68 10.27 -4.89
N GLY A 178 12.73 10.93 -5.57
CA GLY A 178 12.13 10.41 -6.81
C GLY A 178 10.91 9.51 -6.63
N PHE A 179 10.46 9.31 -5.38
CA PHE A 179 9.36 8.41 -5.05
C PHE A 179 8.25 9.08 -4.23
N GLY A 180 8.01 10.39 -4.46
CA GLY A 180 6.88 11.13 -3.90
C GLY A 180 7.11 11.73 -2.51
N LYS A 181 6.13 12.52 -2.08
CA LYS A 181 6.17 13.32 -0.86
C LYS A 181 6.26 12.49 0.42
N LEU A 182 5.76 11.25 0.43
CA LEU A 182 5.77 10.39 1.62
C LEU A 182 7.20 10.21 2.17
N PHE A 183 8.19 10.01 1.32
CA PHE A 183 9.59 9.83 1.73
C PHE A 183 10.27 11.12 2.22
N HIS A 184 9.57 12.27 2.19
CA HIS A 184 10.02 13.54 2.75
C HIS A 184 9.25 13.96 4.00
N ALA A 185 8.21 13.23 4.39
CA ALA A 185 7.30 13.58 5.49
C ALA A 185 7.91 13.44 6.91
N ASN A 186 9.15 13.03 7.04
CA ASN A 186 9.83 12.82 8.32
C ASN A 186 10.90 13.87 8.67
N LYS A 187 10.84 15.02 8.01
CA LYS A 187 11.66 16.17 8.43
C LYS A 187 10.94 17.02 9.44
#